data_f5955adbc4c6427c36fb1feb0aaec7e3
#
_entry.id   f5955adbc4c6427c36fb1feb0aaec7e3
#
_cell.length_a   1.000
_cell.length_b   1.000
_cell.length_c   1.000
_cell.angle_alpha   90.00
_cell.angle_beta   90.00
_cell.angle_gamma   90.00
#
_symmetry.space_group_name_H-M   'P 1'
#
loop_
_entity.id
_entity.type
_entity.pdbx_description
1 polymer ?
#
loop_
_entity_poly.entity_id
_entity_poly.type
_entity_poly.pdbx_seq_one_letter_code
_entity_poly.pdbx_strand_id
1 'polypeptide(L)'
;MDLFKEENKENLKNLPLAVRMRPLNLEEFVGQEHILGKGKLLRRAIEADRLSSLILYGPPGIGKTSLAWCIANITKTYYVAINATTSNVEELRRVIATAKLKESNQGKKTILFIDEIHRFNKAQQDVLLPDVEEGNPVLIGATVHNPFFSLASPLLSRSLVCELKSLKEGEVLNILSASLKDKVRGLGNLKLKIDKKALAFLAKTCEGDARRALNALEVGALTTPASKDGFIKFDLEVAAESIQKKPILYDKDEDAHYDTASAFIKSMRGSDPDAALYWMAKMLYAGEDPRFIARRICILAAEDVGNADPLALVLANAALQISEFVGMPEARIPLAQAVVYVSCAPKSNASYLAIEKATKDIEGQRVQEVPDYLKDASYSGAETLGHGKGYKYAHDYEGHYVKQKYTRKKVKYYEPTNIGYEAKIKERLEKLGK
;
A
#
# COMPACT_ATOMS: atom_id res chain seq x y z
N MET A 1 -23.34 -9.44 -11.83
CA MET A 1 -24.46 -8.50 -11.62
C MET A 1 -24.43 -7.53 -12.78
N ASP A 2 -25.44 -7.50 -13.62
CA ASP A 2 -25.48 -6.64 -14.82
C ASP A 2 -25.89 -5.22 -14.38
N LEU A 3 -24.91 -4.36 -14.16
CA LEU A 3 -25.11 -3.00 -13.60
C LEU A 3 -25.61 -1.98 -14.65
N PHE A 4 -25.88 -2.42 -15.88
CA PHE A 4 -26.48 -1.60 -16.96
C PHE A 4 -28.00 -1.73 -17.10
N LYS A 5 -28.70 -2.40 -16.14
CA LYS A 5 -30.12 -2.13 -16.01
C LYS A 5 -30.27 -0.67 -15.60
N GLU A 6 -31.12 0.08 -16.29
CA GLU A 6 -31.59 1.39 -15.88
C GLU A 6 -31.95 1.31 -14.37
N GLU A 7 -31.00 1.70 -13.52
CA GLU A 7 -31.28 1.78 -12.09
C GLU A 7 -32.28 2.90 -11.92
N ASN A 8 -33.52 2.54 -11.64
CA ASN A 8 -34.53 3.46 -11.20
C ASN A 8 -33.94 4.41 -10.15
N LYS A 9 -34.16 5.71 -10.28
CA LYS A 9 -33.71 6.76 -9.35
C LYS A 9 -34.01 6.45 -7.87
N GLU A 10 -34.98 5.60 -7.60
CA GLU A 10 -35.32 5.09 -6.26
C GLU A 10 -34.31 4.09 -5.71
N ASN A 11 -33.69 3.25 -6.55
CA ASN A 11 -32.65 2.32 -6.12
C ASN A 11 -31.32 3.01 -5.79
N LEU A 12 -31.02 4.14 -6.43
CA LEU A 12 -29.80 4.91 -6.13
C LEU A 12 -29.78 5.45 -4.69
N LYS A 13 -30.93 5.87 -4.13
CA LYS A 13 -30.99 6.42 -2.77
C LYS A 13 -30.66 5.41 -1.67
N ASN A 14 -30.83 4.13 -1.95
CA ASN A 14 -30.60 3.06 -0.99
C ASN A 14 -29.12 2.56 -1.01
N LEU A 15 -28.33 3.01 -1.99
CA LEU A 15 -26.90 2.68 -2.04
C LEU A 15 -26.09 3.60 -1.13
N PRO A 16 -25.00 3.10 -0.51
CA PRO A 16 -24.09 3.94 0.27
C PRO A 16 -23.55 5.12 -0.53
N LEU A 17 -23.34 6.27 0.11
CA LEU A 17 -22.83 7.49 -0.53
C LEU A 17 -21.55 7.25 -1.30
N ALA A 18 -20.64 6.45 -0.76
CA ALA A 18 -19.38 6.08 -1.41
C ALA A 18 -19.57 5.32 -2.74
N VAL A 19 -20.70 4.64 -2.93
CA VAL A 19 -21.05 3.96 -4.19
C VAL A 19 -21.72 4.94 -5.16
N ARG A 20 -22.65 5.75 -4.67
CA ARG A 20 -23.35 6.76 -5.48
C ARG A 20 -22.43 7.82 -6.04
N MET A 21 -21.41 8.21 -5.28
CA MET A 21 -20.44 9.25 -5.64
C MET A 21 -19.25 8.73 -6.47
N ARG A 22 -19.33 7.50 -7.02
CA ARG A 22 -18.29 7.04 -7.95
C ARG A 22 -18.21 7.96 -9.17
N PRO A 23 -16.99 8.35 -9.60
CA PRO A 23 -16.80 9.21 -10.77
C PRO A 23 -17.34 8.54 -12.03
N LEU A 24 -18.01 9.30 -12.88
CA LEU A 24 -18.57 8.84 -14.14
C LEU A 24 -17.58 9.05 -15.31
N ASN A 25 -16.65 9.95 -15.16
CA ASN A 25 -15.63 10.30 -16.14
C ASN A 25 -14.29 10.65 -15.45
N LEU A 26 -13.22 10.84 -16.22
CA LEU A 26 -11.89 11.14 -15.67
C LEU A 26 -11.80 12.55 -15.05
N GLU A 27 -12.64 13.48 -15.43
CA GLU A 27 -12.68 14.84 -14.89
C GLU A 27 -13.25 14.85 -13.46
N GLU A 28 -14.15 13.92 -13.15
CA GLU A 28 -14.66 13.71 -11.79
C GLU A 28 -13.71 12.89 -10.92
N PHE A 29 -12.71 12.24 -11.51
CA PHE A 29 -11.77 11.39 -10.77
C PHE A 29 -10.72 12.24 -10.06
N VAL A 30 -10.80 12.31 -8.74
CA VAL A 30 -9.92 13.15 -7.92
C VAL A 30 -8.61 12.40 -7.59
N GLY A 31 -7.50 13.12 -7.74
CA GLY A 31 -6.17 12.61 -7.45
C GLY A 31 -5.57 11.73 -8.55
N GLN A 32 -4.49 11.03 -8.23
CA GLN A 32 -3.77 10.11 -9.13
C GLN A 32 -3.17 10.78 -10.39
N GLU A 33 -2.80 12.03 -10.29
CA GLU A 33 -2.24 12.82 -11.41
C GLU A 33 -1.01 12.17 -12.07
N HIS A 34 -0.25 11.36 -11.32
CA HIS A 34 0.94 10.68 -11.82
C HIS A 34 0.62 9.59 -12.85
N ILE A 35 -0.61 9.04 -12.87
CA ILE A 35 -1.08 8.04 -13.85
C ILE A 35 -2.24 8.54 -14.73
N LEU A 36 -3.10 9.44 -14.22
CA LEU A 36 -4.29 9.96 -14.90
C LEU A 36 -4.14 11.41 -15.39
N GLY A 37 -3.05 12.09 -15.08
CA GLY A 37 -2.79 13.44 -15.56
C GLY A 37 -2.76 13.53 -17.09
N LYS A 38 -2.96 14.72 -17.64
CA LYS A 38 -2.93 14.96 -19.10
C LYS A 38 -1.63 14.42 -19.71
N GLY A 39 -1.75 13.64 -20.79
CA GLY A 39 -0.62 13.05 -21.50
C GLY A 39 -0.03 11.78 -20.88
N LYS A 40 -0.49 11.33 -19.72
CA LYS A 40 -0.05 10.07 -19.10
C LYS A 40 -0.54 8.86 -19.88
N LEU A 41 0.25 7.78 -19.84
CA LEU A 41 0.00 6.57 -20.62
C LEU A 41 -1.40 5.99 -20.37
N LEU A 42 -1.78 5.78 -19.10
CA LEU A 42 -3.07 5.20 -18.75
C LEU A 42 -4.23 6.07 -19.27
N ARG A 43 -4.16 7.40 -19.07
CA ARG A 43 -5.18 8.33 -19.56
C ARG A 43 -5.32 8.25 -21.09
N ARG A 44 -4.21 8.29 -21.83
CA ARG A 44 -4.24 8.17 -23.29
C ARG A 44 -4.81 6.85 -23.77
N ALA A 45 -4.48 5.74 -23.07
CA ALA A 45 -5.00 4.42 -23.41
C ALA A 45 -6.52 4.33 -23.21
N ILE A 46 -7.05 4.97 -22.14
CA ILE A 46 -8.49 5.04 -21.87
C ILE A 46 -9.20 5.90 -22.94
N GLU A 47 -8.67 7.10 -23.21
CA GLU A 47 -9.25 8.05 -24.17
C GLU A 47 -9.24 7.50 -25.62
N ALA A 48 -8.24 6.67 -25.96
CA ALA A 48 -8.13 6.04 -27.27
C ALA A 48 -8.88 4.70 -27.38
N ASP A 49 -9.55 4.23 -26.32
CA ASP A 49 -10.15 2.88 -26.24
C ASP A 49 -9.17 1.74 -26.62
N ARG A 50 -7.92 1.89 -26.18
CA ARG A 50 -6.81 0.95 -26.43
C ARG A 50 -6.24 0.38 -25.12
N LEU A 51 -7.12 0.21 -24.14
CA LEU A 51 -6.73 -0.38 -22.87
C LEU A 51 -6.53 -1.89 -23.04
N SER A 52 -5.33 -2.36 -22.72
CA SER A 52 -5.03 -3.77 -22.46
C SER A 52 -5.35 -4.12 -21.00
N SER A 53 -4.95 -5.30 -20.56
CA SER A 53 -5.10 -5.68 -19.15
C SER A 53 -4.39 -4.73 -18.21
N LEU A 54 -5.01 -4.43 -17.06
CA LEU A 54 -4.58 -3.44 -16.08
C LEU A 54 -4.55 -4.06 -14.68
N ILE A 55 -3.49 -3.86 -13.94
CA ILE A 55 -3.39 -4.20 -12.52
C ILE A 55 -3.27 -2.91 -11.73
N LEU A 56 -4.24 -2.67 -10.86
CA LEU A 56 -4.30 -1.52 -9.96
C LEU A 56 -3.90 -1.97 -8.55
N TYR A 57 -2.87 -1.36 -7.97
CA TYR A 57 -2.49 -1.69 -6.60
C TYR A 57 -2.33 -0.44 -5.74
N GLY A 58 -2.46 -0.61 -4.42
CA GLY A 58 -2.34 0.46 -3.45
C GLY A 58 -3.34 0.36 -2.30
N PRO A 59 -3.33 1.27 -1.32
CA PRO A 59 -4.14 1.22 -0.11
C PRO A 59 -5.64 1.08 -0.36
N PRO A 60 -6.46 0.68 0.64
CA PRO A 60 -7.91 0.64 0.52
C PRO A 60 -8.51 2.05 0.37
N GLY A 61 -9.70 2.15 -0.22
CA GLY A 61 -10.48 3.39 -0.30
C GLY A 61 -9.99 4.49 -1.24
N ILE A 62 -8.89 4.28 -1.97
CA ILE A 62 -8.25 5.27 -2.86
C ILE A 62 -8.82 5.33 -4.28
N GLY A 63 -9.84 4.51 -4.60
CA GLY A 63 -10.55 4.57 -5.87
C GLY A 63 -10.24 3.49 -6.90
N LYS A 64 -9.57 2.36 -6.57
CA LYS A 64 -9.28 1.26 -7.52
C LYS A 64 -10.54 0.77 -8.25
N THR A 65 -11.57 0.39 -7.50
CA THR A 65 -12.86 -0.05 -8.04
C THR A 65 -13.58 1.07 -8.80
N SER A 66 -13.45 2.31 -8.31
CA SER A 66 -14.05 3.49 -8.94
C SER A 66 -13.39 3.80 -10.28
N LEU A 67 -12.07 3.60 -10.41
CA LEU A 67 -11.37 3.79 -11.69
C LEU A 67 -11.80 2.74 -12.73
N ALA A 68 -11.89 1.48 -12.33
CA ALA A 68 -12.37 0.43 -13.22
C ALA A 68 -13.80 0.70 -13.73
N TRP A 69 -14.68 1.16 -12.83
CA TRP A 69 -16.03 1.60 -13.17
C TRP A 69 -16.03 2.79 -14.14
N CYS A 70 -15.22 3.81 -13.85
CA CYS A 70 -15.08 5.01 -14.69
C CYS A 70 -14.60 4.63 -16.11
N ILE A 71 -13.62 3.74 -16.23
CA ILE A 71 -13.13 3.23 -17.51
C ILE A 71 -14.26 2.56 -18.29
N ALA A 72 -15.04 1.69 -17.67
CA ALA A 72 -16.15 1.01 -18.32
C ALA A 72 -17.21 1.98 -18.84
N ASN A 73 -17.51 3.04 -18.09
CA ASN A 73 -18.45 4.08 -18.52
C ASN A 73 -17.93 4.87 -19.74
N ILE A 74 -16.65 5.26 -19.74
CA ILE A 74 -16.04 6.03 -20.83
C ILE A 74 -15.99 5.20 -22.12
N THR A 75 -15.55 3.94 -22.00
CA THR A 75 -15.41 3.02 -23.15
C THR A 75 -16.74 2.36 -23.57
N LYS A 76 -17.83 2.61 -22.83
CA LYS A 76 -19.16 2.02 -23.07
C LYS A 76 -19.14 0.48 -23.17
N THR A 77 -18.24 -0.16 -22.43
CA THR A 77 -18.07 -1.60 -22.36
C THR A 77 -18.97 -2.21 -21.28
N TYR A 78 -19.26 -3.51 -21.39
CA TYR A 78 -19.90 -4.21 -20.27
C TYR A 78 -18.94 -4.30 -19.10
N TYR A 79 -19.48 -4.12 -17.88
CA TYR A 79 -18.71 -4.24 -16.65
C TYR A 79 -19.19 -5.42 -15.83
N VAL A 80 -18.28 -6.34 -15.55
CA VAL A 80 -18.53 -7.50 -14.68
C VAL A 80 -17.52 -7.46 -13.55
N ALA A 81 -18.00 -7.42 -12.31
CA ALA A 81 -17.14 -7.43 -11.12
C ALA A 81 -17.25 -8.78 -10.41
N ILE A 82 -16.11 -9.35 -10.08
CA ILE A 82 -16.00 -10.54 -9.22
C ILE A 82 -15.04 -10.26 -8.08
N ASN A 83 -15.22 -10.97 -6.98
CA ASN A 83 -14.32 -10.89 -5.84
C ASN A 83 -13.54 -12.20 -5.75
N ALA A 84 -12.21 -12.11 -5.76
CA ALA A 84 -11.35 -13.29 -5.76
C ALA A 84 -11.46 -14.14 -4.48
N THR A 85 -11.98 -13.58 -3.38
CA THR A 85 -12.19 -14.34 -2.14
C THR A 85 -13.38 -15.29 -2.18
N THR A 86 -14.37 -15.03 -3.04
CA THR A 86 -15.61 -15.80 -3.12
C THR A 86 -15.77 -16.55 -4.44
N SER A 87 -14.99 -16.19 -5.46
CA SER A 87 -15.12 -16.75 -6.82
C SER A 87 -14.23 -17.98 -7.04
N ASN A 88 -14.74 -18.93 -7.82
CA ASN A 88 -14.03 -20.13 -8.21
C ASN A 88 -13.69 -20.15 -9.72
N VAL A 89 -12.93 -21.17 -10.17
CA VAL A 89 -12.50 -21.34 -11.57
C VAL A 89 -13.69 -21.47 -12.51
N GLU A 90 -14.76 -22.14 -12.10
CA GLU A 90 -15.94 -22.35 -12.92
C GLU A 90 -16.71 -21.07 -13.19
N GLU A 91 -16.86 -20.23 -12.17
CA GLU A 91 -17.45 -18.89 -12.30
C GLU A 91 -16.64 -18.01 -13.25
N LEU A 92 -15.30 -18.02 -13.11
CA LEU A 92 -14.40 -17.32 -14.03
C LEU A 92 -14.63 -17.73 -15.47
N ARG A 93 -14.60 -19.04 -15.76
CA ARG A 93 -14.84 -19.58 -17.12
C ARG A 93 -16.19 -19.19 -17.66
N ARG A 94 -17.24 -19.23 -16.84
CA ARG A 94 -18.60 -18.82 -17.24
C ARG A 94 -18.64 -17.32 -17.60
N VAL A 95 -18.01 -16.47 -16.81
CA VAL A 95 -17.96 -15.02 -17.08
C VAL A 95 -17.20 -14.75 -18.38
N ILE A 96 -16.06 -15.39 -18.59
CA ILE A 96 -15.25 -15.27 -19.80
C ILE A 96 -16.04 -15.74 -21.03
N ALA A 97 -16.67 -16.91 -20.98
CA ALA A 97 -17.50 -17.41 -22.08
C ALA A 97 -18.66 -16.45 -22.41
N THR A 98 -19.31 -15.90 -21.39
CA THR A 98 -20.37 -14.89 -21.57
C THR A 98 -19.84 -13.61 -22.21
N ALA A 99 -18.64 -13.15 -21.84
CA ALA A 99 -18.01 -11.98 -22.44
C ALA A 99 -17.73 -12.17 -23.93
N LYS A 100 -17.20 -13.33 -24.33
CA LYS A 100 -16.94 -13.70 -25.74
C LYS A 100 -18.23 -13.77 -26.56
N LEU A 101 -19.30 -14.35 -26.01
CA LEU A 101 -20.62 -14.39 -26.65
C LEU A 101 -21.20 -12.97 -26.83
N LYS A 102 -21.07 -12.10 -25.86
CA LYS A 102 -21.54 -10.70 -25.97
C LYS A 102 -20.79 -9.92 -27.05
N GLU A 103 -19.47 -10.11 -27.14
CA GLU A 103 -18.71 -9.48 -28.22
C GLU A 103 -19.13 -9.99 -29.59
N SER A 104 -19.24 -11.32 -29.77
CA SER A 104 -19.66 -11.92 -31.02
C SER A 104 -21.06 -11.45 -31.48
N ASN A 105 -22.00 -11.33 -30.54
CA ASN A 105 -23.40 -11.01 -30.86
C ASN A 105 -23.66 -9.48 -30.96
N GLN A 106 -22.92 -8.66 -30.24
CA GLN A 106 -23.22 -7.24 -30.07
C GLN A 106 -22.05 -6.32 -30.39
N GLY A 107 -20.87 -6.85 -30.70
CA GLY A 107 -19.66 -6.09 -30.98
C GLY A 107 -19.12 -5.28 -29.80
N LYS A 108 -19.61 -5.56 -28.57
CA LYS A 108 -19.21 -4.84 -27.35
C LYS A 108 -18.28 -5.66 -26.49
N LYS A 109 -17.14 -5.10 -26.16
CA LYS A 109 -16.18 -5.69 -25.22
C LYS A 109 -16.70 -5.70 -23.78
N THR A 110 -16.10 -6.53 -22.97
CA THR A 110 -16.39 -6.64 -21.53
C THR A 110 -15.15 -6.30 -20.73
N ILE A 111 -15.29 -5.47 -19.70
CA ILE A 111 -14.30 -5.31 -18.65
C ILE A 111 -14.63 -6.29 -17.54
N LEU A 112 -13.69 -7.19 -17.26
CA LEU A 112 -13.72 -8.08 -16.10
C LEU A 112 -12.90 -7.46 -14.99
N PHE A 113 -13.58 -6.90 -13.98
CA PHE A 113 -12.94 -6.37 -12.78
C PHE A 113 -12.83 -7.48 -11.72
N ILE A 114 -11.60 -7.73 -11.25
CA ILE A 114 -11.33 -8.72 -10.20
C ILE A 114 -10.80 -7.97 -8.98
N ASP A 115 -11.64 -7.87 -7.92
CA ASP A 115 -11.20 -7.33 -6.64
C ASP A 115 -10.41 -8.37 -5.85
N GLU A 116 -9.37 -7.90 -5.12
CA GLU A 116 -8.46 -8.73 -4.33
C GLU A 116 -7.78 -9.85 -5.15
N ILE A 117 -7.39 -9.56 -6.40
CA ILE A 117 -6.85 -10.54 -7.37
C ILE A 117 -5.67 -11.37 -6.80
N HIS A 118 -4.95 -10.86 -5.81
CA HIS A 118 -3.87 -11.58 -5.13
C HIS A 118 -4.35 -12.82 -4.33
N ARG A 119 -5.67 -12.96 -4.11
CA ARG A 119 -6.26 -14.15 -3.47
C ARG A 119 -6.43 -15.31 -4.43
N PHE A 120 -6.32 -15.09 -5.74
CA PHE A 120 -6.34 -16.17 -6.70
C PHE A 120 -5.07 -17.01 -6.61
N ASN A 121 -5.25 -18.33 -6.54
CA ASN A 121 -4.15 -19.26 -6.67
C ASN A 121 -3.62 -19.31 -8.12
N LYS A 122 -2.48 -19.98 -8.32
CA LYS A 122 -1.82 -20.05 -9.61
C LYS A 122 -2.74 -20.58 -10.72
N ALA A 123 -3.51 -21.63 -10.45
CA ALA A 123 -4.42 -22.22 -11.43
C ALA A 123 -5.54 -21.25 -11.86
N GLN A 124 -6.05 -20.42 -10.94
CA GLN A 124 -7.03 -19.38 -11.25
C GLN A 124 -6.41 -18.24 -12.07
N GLN A 125 -5.17 -17.87 -11.78
CA GLN A 125 -4.45 -16.87 -12.57
C GLN A 125 -4.14 -17.38 -13.98
N ASP A 126 -3.76 -18.64 -14.12
CA ASP A 126 -3.44 -19.25 -15.42
C ASP A 126 -4.69 -19.32 -16.34
N VAL A 127 -5.90 -19.46 -15.78
CA VAL A 127 -7.17 -19.41 -16.55
C VAL A 127 -7.38 -18.08 -17.24
N LEU A 128 -6.84 -16.98 -16.69
CA LEU A 128 -6.99 -15.63 -17.25
C LEU A 128 -6.03 -15.34 -18.41
N LEU A 129 -4.92 -16.09 -18.53
CA LEU A 129 -3.84 -15.78 -19.47
C LEU A 129 -4.27 -15.75 -20.95
N PRO A 130 -5.04 -16.74 -21.46
CA PRO A 130 -5.46 -16.73 -22.87
C PRO A 130 -6.30 -15.50 -23.21
N ASP A 131 -7.21 -15.13 -22.31
CA ASP A 131 -8.16 -14.03 -22.53
C ASP A 131 -7.49 -12.66 -22.40
N VAL A 132 -6.47 -12.56 -21.54
CA VAL A 132 -5.61 -11.38 -21.44
C VAL A 132 -4.81 -11.16 -22.74
N GLU A 133 -4.37 -12.23 -23.39
CA GLU A 133 -3.68 -12.17 -24.68
C GLU A 133 -4.64 -11.81 -25.82
N GLU A 134 -5.86 -12.33 -25.82
CA GLU A 134 -6.89 -12.03 -26.81
C GLU A 134 -7.51 -10.63 -26.63
N GLY A 135 -7.41 -10.06 -25.42
CA GLY A 135 -7.92 -8.73 -25.08
C GLY A 135 -9.44 -8.65 -24.93
N ASN A 136 -10.12 -9.79 -24.77
CA ASN A 136 -11.53 -9.86 -24.37
C ASN A 136 -11.83 -11.12 -23.53
N PRO A 137 -12.26 -10.91 -22.27
CA PRO A 137 -12.50 -9.62 -21.60
C PRO A 137 -11.21 -8.85 -21.31
N VAL A 138 -11.31 -7.52 -21.27
CA VAL A 138 -10.26 -6.66 -20.75
C VAL A 138 -10.18 -6.84 -19.23
N LEU A 139 -9.08 -7.41 -18.73
CA LEU A 139 -8.90 -7.64 -17.31
C LEU A 139 -8.50 -6.34 -16.60
N ILE A 140 -9.19 -6.00 -15.51
CA ILE A 140 -8.73 -5.01 -14.52
C ILE A 140 -8.66 -5.68 -13.16
N GLY A 141 -7.46 -6.02 -12.71
CA GLY A 141 -7.22 -6.58 -11.37
C GLY A 141 -6.97 -5.49 -10.34
N ALA A 142 -7.54 -5.60 -9.15
CA ALA A 142 -7.28 -4.72 -8.02
C ALA A 142 -6.67 -5.50 -6.85
N THR A 143 -5.68 -4.91 -6.18
CA THR A 143 -5.03 -5.48 -5.00
C THR A 143 -4.53 -4.41 -4.05
N VAL A 144 -4.42 -4.72 -2.77
CA VAL A 144 -3.76 -3.88 -1.76
C VAL A 144 -2.27 -4.19 -1.64
N HIS A 145 -1.84 -5.37 -2.10
CA HIS A 145 -0.46 -5.82 -2.03
C HIS A 145 0.33 -5.46 -3.28
N ASN A 146 1.66 -5.39 -3.16
CA ASN A 146 2.52 -5.23 -4.31
C ASN A 146 2.36 -6.44 -5.25
N PRO A 147 1.89 -6.24 -6.50
CA PRO A 147 1.56 -7.32 -7.41
C PRO A 147 2.77 -8.16 -7.83
N PHE A 148 3.98 -7.61 -7.81
CA PHE A 148 5.20 -8.32 -8.17
C PHE A 148 5.56 -9.47 -7.22
N PHE A 149 4.99 -9.49 -6.00
CA PHE A 149 5.15 -10.59 -5.04
C PHE A 149 3.96 -11.55 -5.01
N SER A 150 2.81 -11.15 -5.53
CA SER A 150 1.56 -11.87 -5.33
C SER A 150 0.93 -12.44 -6.61
N LEU A 151 1.35 -11.94 -7.77
CA LEU A 151 0.81 -12.37 -9.05
C LEU A 151 1.87 -13.09 -9.90
N ALA A 152 1.41 -14.01 -10.75
CA ALA A 152 2.25 -14.77 -11.65
C ALA A 152 2.92 -13.85 -12.70
N SER A 153 4.22 -14.06 -12.94
CA SER A 153 5.00 -13.26 -13.89
C SER A 153 4.39 -13.21 -15.31
N PRO A 154 3.77 -14.29 -15.84
CA PRO A 154 3.10 -14.25 -17.15
C PRO A 154 1.93 -13.27 -17.20
N LEU A 155 1.16 -13.11 -16.11
CA LEU A 155 0.05 -12.16 -16.03
C LEU A 155 0.56 -10.73 -15.97
N LEU A 156 1.60 -10.48 -15.16
CA LEU A 156 2.21 -9.16 -15.03
C LEU A 156 2.86 -8.66 -16.33
N SER A 157 3.54 -9.55 -17.07
CA SER A 157 4.20 -9.18 -18.32
C SER A 157 3.24 -8.75 -19.43
N ARG A 158 1.95 -9.13 -19.31
CA ARG A 158 0.87 -8.81 -20.26
C ARG A 158 -0.07 -7.72 -19.75
N SER A 159 0.19 -7.17 -18.58
CA SER A 159 -0.68 -6.18 -17.94
C SER A 159 0.06 -4.87 -17.69
N LEU A 160 -0.63 -3.76 -17.84
CA LEU A 160 -0.13 -2.48 -17.36
C LEU A 160 -0.30 -2.43 -15.84
N VAL A 161 0.79 -2.28 -15.10
CA VAL A 161 0.76 -2.20 -13.63
C VAL A 161 0.79 -0.74 -13.21
N CYS A 162 -0.24 -0.31 -12.47
CA CYS A 162 -0.38 1.07 -12.00
C CYS A 162 -0.54 1.13 -10.48
N GLU A 163 0.33 1.89 -9.84
CA GLU A 163 0.20 2.23 -8.42
C GLU A 163 -0.79 3.38 -8.24
N LEU A 164 -1.78 3.19 -7.38
CA LEU A 164 -2.59 4.28 -6.85
C LEU A 164 -2.04 4.68 -5.47
N LYS A 165 -1.84 5.97 -5.28
CA LYS A 165 -1.35 6.54 -4.04
C LYS A 165 -2.49 6.97 -3.13
N SER A 166 -2.25 7.02 -1.81
CA SER A 166 -3.21 7.60 -0.86
C SER A 166 -3.61 9.01 -1.30
N LEU A 167 -4.89 9.32 -1.17
CA LEU A 167 -5.39 10.66 -1.46
C LEU A 167 -4.86 11.66 -0.44
N LYS A 168 -4.53 12.84 -0.91
CA LYS A 168 -4.17 13.97 -0.04
C LYS A 168 -5.42 14.50 0.66
N GLU A 169 -5.24 15.16 1.80
CA GLU A 169 -6.35 15.76 2.56
C GLU A 169 -7.21 16.70 1.69
N GLY A 170 -6.60 17.58 0.90
CA GLY A 170 -7.32 18.45 -0.04
C GLY A 170 -8.11 17.70 -1.10
N GLU A 171 -7.64 16.55 -1.54
CA GLU A 171 -8.34 15.68 -2.50
C GLU A 171 -9.58 15.03 -1.85
N VAL A 172 -9.46 14.56 -0.62
CA VAL A 172 -10.59 14.02 0.16
C VAL A 172 -11.62 15.15 0.44
N LEU A 173 -11.16 16.36 0.81
CA LEU A 173 -12.03 17.53 0.97
C LEU A 173 -12.81 17.87 -0.31
N ASN A 174 -12.18 17.74 -1.47
CA ASN A 174 -12.85 17.95 -2.75
C ASN A 174 -13.96 16.92 -2.99
N ILE A 175 -13.71 15.64 -2.69
CA ILE A 175 -14.70 14.55 -2.80
C ILE A 175 -15.89 14.81 -1.85
N LEU A 176 -15.62 15.14 -0.58
CA LEU A 176 -16.65 15.46 0.41
C LEU A 176 -17.47 16.69 -0.04
N SER A 177 -16.82 17.75 -0.53
CA SER A 177 -17.48 18.95 -1.00
C SER A 177 -18.34 18.70 -2.25
N ALA A 178 -17.89 17.84 -3.14
CA ALA A 178 -18.67 17.42 -4.31
C ALA A 178 -19.93 16.67 -3.89
N SER A 179 -19.81 15.75 -2.91
CA SER A 179 -20.95 14.98 -2.41
C SER A 179 -22.01 15.84 -1.72
N LEU A 180 -21.62 16.95 -1.12
CA LEU A 180 -22.53 17.91 -0.50
C LEU A 180 -23.27 18.80 -1.51
N LYS A 181 -22.70 19.01 -2.69
CA LYS A 181 -23.29 19.83 -3.75
C LYS A 181 -24.17 19.00 -4.69
N ASP A 182 -23.88 17.74 -4.87
CA ASP A 182 -24.61 16.86 -5.79
C ASP A 182 -26.01 16.54 -5.22
N LYS A 183 -27.06 17.02 -5.90
CA LYS A 183 -28.45 16.80 -5.51
C LYS A 183 -29.02 15.45 -5.96
N VAL A 184 -28.35 14.76 -6.90
CA VAL A 184 -28.84 13.50 -7.47
C VAL A 184 -28.20 12.31 -6.76
N ARG A 185 -26.86 12.30 -6.69
CA ARG A 185 -26.07 11.21 -6.14
C ARG A 185 -25.65 11.47 -4.69
N GLY A 186 -25.52 12.75 -4.32
CA GLY A 186 -24.99 13.19 -3.02
C GLY A 186 -26.03 13.52 -1.97
N LEU A 187 -25.62 14.42 -1.09
CA LEU A 187 -26.39 14.91 0.05
C LEU A 187 -26.97 16.32 -0.20
N GLY A 188 -26.87 16.86 -1.42
CA GLY A 188 -27.24 18.24 -1.75
C GLY A 188 -28.72 18.58 -1.56
N ASN A 189 -29.59 17.60 -1.35
CA ASN A 189 -31.00 17.83 -1.02
C ASN A 189 -31.27 17.95 0.49
N LEU A 190 -30.30 17.61 1.34
CA LEU A 190 -30.42 17.76 2.78
C LEU A 190 -30.11 19.19 3.20
N LYS A 191 -30.90 19.72 4.16
CA LYS A 191 -30.64 21.04 4.75
C LYS A 191 -29.47 20.94 5.76
N LEU A 192 -28.22 20.77 5.26
CA LEU A 192 -27.05 20.62 6.08
C LEU A 192 -26.35 21.96 6.32
N LYS A 193 -26.06 22.28 7.58
CA LYS A 193 -25.11 23.33 7.99
C LYS A 193 -23.84 22.64 8.49
N ILE A 194 -22.81 22.65 7.66
CA ILE A 194 -21.55 21.92 7.93
C ILE A 194 -20.45 22.90 8.33
N ASP A 195 -19.79 22.59 9.46
CA ASP A 195 -18.58 23.31 9.86
C ASP A 195 -17.40 22.88 8.97
N LYS A 196 -16.64 23.85 8.46
CA LYS A 196 -15.41 23.60 7.71
C LYS A 196 -14.40 22.77 8.51
N LYS A 197 -14.36 22.95 9.85
CA LYS A 197 -13.49 22.17 10.74
C LYS A 197 -13.91 20.70 10.79
N ALA A 198 -15.21 20.40 10.72
CA ALA A 198 -15.72 19.03 10.69
C ALA A 198 -15.28 18.29 9.40
N LEU A 199 -15.37 18.96 8.24
CA LEU A 199 -14.91 18.38 6.98
C LEU A 199 -13.39 18.16 6.96
N ALA A 200 -12.62 19.14 7.43
CA ALA A 200 -11.18 19.01 7.54
C ALA A 200 -10.78 17.86 8.47
N PHE A 201 -11.47 17.72 9.59
CA PHE A 201 -11.27 16.60 10.51
C PHE A 201 -11.56 15.24 9.86
N LEU A 202 -12.67 15.08 9.11
CA LEU A 202 -12.95 13.85 8.37
C LEU A 202 -11.85 13.56 7.34
N ALA A 203 -11.45 14.55 6.54
CA ALA A 203 -10.44 14.40 5.51
C ALA A 203 -9.08 13.96 6.08
N LYS A 204 -8.66 14.58 7.18
CA LYS A 204 -7.42 14.23 7.89
C LYS A 204 -7.50 12.84 8.53
N THR A 205 -8.58 12.54 9.25
CA THR A 205 -8.71 11.31 10.03
C THR A 205 -8.87 10.06 9.17
N CYS A 206 -9.33 10.21 7.92
CA CYS A 206 -9.50 9.10 6.99
C CYS A 206 -8.19 8.69 6.27
N GLU A 207 -7.09 9.43 6.44
CA GLU A 207 -5.75 9.05 5.94
C GLU A 207 -5.75 8.67 4.44
N GLY A 208 -6.54 9.40 3.64
CA GLY A 208 -6.66 9.20 2.20
C GLY A 208 -7.69 8.14 1.76
N ASP A 209 -8.43 7.53 2.69
CA ASP A 209 -9.54 6.62 2.38
C ASP A 209 -10.85 7.42 2.16
N ALA A 210 -11.16 7.71 0.88
CA ALA A 210 -12.37 8.43 0.50
C ALA A 210 -13.67 7.67 0.83
N ARG A 211 -13.65 6.33 0.81
CA ARG A 211 -14.82 5.51 1.16
C ARG A 211 -15.19 5.72 2.63
N ARG A 212 -14.18 5.67 3.50
CA ARG A 212 -14.37 5.91 4.93
C ARG A 212 -14.88 7.34 5.20
N ALA A 213 -14.32 8.34 4.51
CA ALA A 213 -14.74 9.73 4.65
C ALA A 213 -16.19 9.96 4.22
N LEU A 214 -16.60 9.42 3.07
CA LEU A 214 -17.96 9.51 2.58
C LEU A 214 -18.97 8.77 3.47
N ASN A 215 -18.61 7.58 3.96
CA ASN A 215 -19.47 6.83 4.88
C ASN A 215 -19.68 7.57 6.21
N ALA A 216 -18.61 8.14 6.78
CA ALA A 216 -18.71 8.93 8.01
C ALA A 216 -19.58 10.17 7.81
N LEU A 217 -19.41 10.87 6.68
CA LEU A 217 -20.26 12.02 6.33
C LEU A 217 -21.73 11.61 6.18
N GLU A 218 -22.01 10.50 5.50
CA GLU A 218 -23.37 9.99 5.30
C GLU A 218 -24.03 9.63 6.61
N VAL A 219 -23.36 8.84 7.45
CA VAL A 219 -23.90 8.41 8.76
C VAL A 219 -24.19 9.63 9.62
N GLY A 220 -23.27 10.57 9.78
CA GLY A 220 -23.49 11.76 10.59
C GLY A 220 -24.59 12.68 10.05
N ALA A 221 -24.70 12.79 8.71
CA ALA A 221 -25.76 13.60 8.10
C ALA A 221 -27.15 12.97 8.24
N LEU A 222 -27.27 11.64 8.22
CA LEU A 222 -28.57 10.95 8.27
C LEU A 222 -29.04 10.63 9.70
N THR A 223 -28.12 10.55 10.66
CA THR A 223 -28.45 10.19 12.04
C THR A 223 -28.58 11.39 12.97
N THR A 224 -28.04 12.55 12.58
CA THR A 224 -28.17 13.77 13.38
C THR A 224 -29.54 14.40 13.22
N PRO A 225 -30.32 14.62 14.32
CA PRO A 225 -31.62 15.24 14.23
C PRO A 225 -31.54 16.70 13.78
N ALA A 226 -32.55 17.12 13.01
CA ALA A 226 -32.64 18.49 12.58
C ALA A 226 -32.92 19.42 13.79
N SER A 227 -32.25 20.57 13.82
CA SER A 227 -32.47 21.62 14.80
C SER A 227 -33.82 22.31 14.59
N LYS A 228 -34.23 23.14 15.54
CA LYS A 228 -35.54 23.85 15.51
C LYS A 228 -35.76 24.70 14.24
N ASP A 229 -34.68 25.12 13.58
CA ASP A 229 -34.70 25.87 12.32
C ASP A 229 -34.75 24.94 11.07
N GLY A 230 -34.91 23.64 11.28
CA GLY A 230 -35.06 22.64 10.22
C GLY A 230 -33.71 22.28 9.51
N PHE A 231 -32.58 22.73 10.06
CA PHE A 231 -31.26 22.38 9.54
C PHE A 231 -30.59 21.30 10.40
N ILE A 232 -29.91 20.39 9.74
CA ILE A 232 -29.01 19.41 10.38
C ILE A 232 -27.66 20.10 10.59
N LYS A 233 -27.22 20.21 11.85
CA LYS A 233 -25.88 20.75 12.16
C LYS A 233 -24.86 19.64 12.16
N PHE A 234 -23.88 19.73 11.28
CA PHE A 234 -22.77 18.81 11.20
C PHE A 234 -21.50 19.53 11.67
N ASP A 235 -21.24 19.44 12.95
CA ASP A 235 -20.09 20.04 13.62
C ASP A 235 -18.96 19.01 13.85
N LEU A 236 -17.90 19.42 14.55
CA LEU A 236 -16.73 18.58 14.82
C LEU A 236 -17.09 17.38 15.71
N GLU A 237 -18.02 17.52 16.63
CA GLU A 237 -18.45 16.44 17.54
C GLU A 237 -19.17 15.36 16.76
N VAL A 238 -20.13 15.73 15.90
CA VAL A 238 -20.84 14.81 15.00
C VAL A 238 -19.84 14.10 14.06
N ALA A 239 -18.88 14.83 13.51
CA ALA A 239 -17.86 14.24 12.63
C ALA A 239 -17.00 13.19 13.36
N ALA A 240 -16.61 13.48 14.60
CA ALA A 240 -15.80 12.60 15.42
C ALA A 240 -16.55 11.33 15.83
N GLU A 241 -17.81 11.47 16.21
CA GLU A 241 -18.66 10.34 16.56
C GLU A 241 -18.91 9.46 15.33
N SER A 242 -19.21 10.06 14.18
CA SER A 242 -19.47 9.34 12.93
C SER A 242 -18.29 8.49 12.45
N ILE A 243 -17.06 8.89 12.77
CA ILE A 243 -15.84 8.14 12.42
C ILE A 243 -15.32 7.28 13.58
N GLN A 244 -16.01 7.31 14.75
CA GLN A 244 -15.63 6.63 15.99
C GLN A 244 -14.22 6.98 16.49
N LYS A 245 -13.78 8.22 16.27
CA LYS A 245 -12.53 8.75 16.80
C LYS A 245 -12.82 10.05 17.55
N LYS A 246 -12.36 10.17 18.80
CA LYS A 246 -12.47 11.42 19.57
C LYS A 246 -11.67 12.54 18.86
N PRO A 247 -12.23 13.77 18.77
CA PRO A 247 -11.48 14.90 18.25
C PRO A 247 -10.34 15.21 19.22
N ILE A 248 -9.13 15.00 18.78
CA ILE A 248 -7.96 15.46 19.51
C ILE A 248 -7.73 16.88 19.02
N LEU A 249 -7.89 17.83 19.94
CA LEU A 249 -7.52 19.24 19.71
C LEU A 249 -6.00 19.31 19.54
N TYR A 250 -5.51 18.96 18.35
CA TYR A 250 -4.15 19.23 17.96
C TYR A 250 -4.07 20.61 17.34
N ASP A 251 -3.09 21.38 17.78
CA ASP A 251 -2.73 22.65 17.18
C ASP A 251 -2.40 22.48 15.69
N LYS A 252 -2.78 23.47 14.92
CA LYS A 252 -3.04 23.53 13.49
C LYS A 252 -1.89 23.24 12.49
N ASP A 253 -0.78 22.63 12.89
CA ASP A 253 0.38 22.47 12.01
C ASP A 253 0.61 20.98 11.66
N GLU A 254 0.38 20.62 10.40
CA GLU A 254 0.89 19.37 9.80
C GLU A 254 2.40 19.24 10.03
N ASP A 255 3.12 20.35 10.03
CA ASP A 255 4.53 20.43 10.37
C ASP A 255 4.82 19.91 11.79
N ALA A 256 3.95 20.18 12.77
CA ALA A 256 4.13 19.72 14.16
C ALA A 256 4.07 18.19 14.35
N HIS A 257 3.30 17.47 13.51
CA HIS A 257 3.28 16.00 13.54
C HIS A 257 4.60 15.42 13.01
N TYR A 258 5.03 15.88 11.83
CA TYR A 258 6.30 15.46 11.23
C TYR A 258 7.49 15.89 12.08
N ASP A 259 7.43 17.06 12.68
CA ASP A 259 8.45 17.56 13.59
C ASP A 259 8.54 16.74 14.88
N THR A 260 7.40 16.33 15.46
CA THR A 260 7.37 15.47 16.66
C THR A 260 7.93 14.07 16.34
N ALA A 261 7.53 13.47 15.23
CA ALA A 261 8.06 12.19 14.79
C ALA A 261 9.56 12.27 14.44
N SER A 262 9.99 13.38 13.82
CA SER A 262 11.40 13.64 13.54
C SER A 262 12.21 13.84 14.83
N ALA A 263 11.69 14.58 15.80
CA ALA A 263 12.30 14.76 17.11
C ALA A 263 12.43 13.44 17.87
N PHE A 264 11.39 12.60 17.84
CA PHE A 264 11.38 11.25 18.41
C PHE A 264 12.51 10.38 17.83
N ILE A 265 12.61 10.30 16.50
CA ILE A 265 13.65 9.53 15.81
C ILE A 265 15.03 10.08 16.14
N LYS A 266 15.22 11.40 16.07
CA LYS A 266 16.50 12.05 16.33
C LYS A 266 16.96 11.90 17.79
N SER A 267 16.03 11.89 18.75
CA SER A 267 16.34 11.63 20.16
C SER A 267 16.86 10.22 20.38
N MET A 268 16.21 9.20 19.82
CA MET A 268 16.70 7.82 19.89
C MET A 268 18.04 7.64 19.19
N ARG A 269 18.23 8.27 18.01
CA ARG A 269 19.50 8.28 17.28
C ARG A 269 20.61 8.98 18.07
N GLY A 270 20.28 10.06 18.74
CA GLY A 270 21.19 10.84 19.59
C GLY A 270 21.43 10.23 20.97
N SER A 271 20.85 9.06 21.27
CA SER A 271 21.00 8.36 22.54
C SER A 271 20.46 9.14 23.75
N ASP A 272 19.37 9.87 23.56
CA ASP A 272 18.62 10.56 24.61
C ASP A 272 17.29 9.83 24.88
N PRO A 273 17.23 8.88 25.83
CA PRO A 273 16.03 8.11 26.13
C PRO A 273 14.91 8.98 26.74
N ASP A 274 15.25 9.99 27.53
CA ASP A 274 14.25 10.84 28.18
C ASP A 274 13.52 11.72 27.17
N ALA A 275 14.23 12.36 26.25
CA ALA A 275 13.64 13.09 25.15
C ALA A 275 12.81 12.17 24.23
N ALA A 276 13.32 10.97 23.94
CA ALA A 276 12.59 10.00 23.12
C ALA A 276 11.26 9.58 23.78
N LEU A 277 11.28 9.27 25.08
CA LEU A 277 10.07 8.96 25.84
C LEU A 277 9.07 10.12 25.87
N TYR A 278 9.57 11.36 26.04
CA TYR A 278 8.73 12.55 26.01
C TYR A 278 8.00 12.70 24.67
N TRP A 279 8.73 12.58 23.55
CA TRP A 279 8.13 12.70 22.23
C TRP A 279 7.17 11.54 21.92
N MET A 280 7.50 10.32 22.35
CA MET A 280 6.58 9.18 22.26
C MET A 280 5.30 9.42 23.04
N ALA A 281 5.41 9.87 24.30
CA ALA A 281 4.25 10.16 25.14
C ALA A 281 3.38 11.27 24.53
N LYS A 282 4.01 12.32 23.95
CA LYS A 282 3.31 13.39 23.23
C LYS A 282 2.53 12.84 22.04
N MET A 283 3.13 11.94 21.22
CA MET A 283 2.45 11.31 20.10
C MET A 283 1.28 10.43 20.56
N LEU A 284 1.47 9.59 21.59
CA LEU A 284 0.41 8.73 22.14
C LEU A 284 -0.73 9.56 22.76
N TYR A 285 -0.40 10.61 23.49
CA TYR A 285 -1.41 11.53 24.06
C TYR A 285 -2.21 12.21 22.96
N ALA A 286 -1.58 12.49 21.85
CA ALA A 286 -2.19 13.02 20.67
C ALA A 286 -3.05 12.01 19.89
N GLY A 287 -3.05 10.74 20.28
CA GLY A 287 -3.81 9.67 19.63
C GLY A 287 -3.12 9.10 18.40
N GLU A 288 -1.81 9.26 18.29
CA GLU A 288 -1.04 8.57 17.25
C GLU A 288 -1.22 7.06 17.35
N ASP A 289 -1.30 6.40 16.21
CA ASP A 289 -1.38 4.93 16.16
C ASP A 289 -0.12 4.32 16.78
N PRO A 290 -0.23 3.48 17.84
CA PRO A 290 0.91 2.80 18.44
C PRO A 290 1.75 2.02 17.41
N ARG A 291 1.13 1.51 16.34
CA ARG A 291 1.81 0.81 15.24
C ARG A 291 2.71 1.74 14.43
N PHE A 292 2.32 3.01 14.27
CA PHE A 292 3.19 4.01 13.62
C PHE A 292 4.46 4.20 14.45
N ILE A 293 4.32 4.38 15.76
CA ILE A 293 5.45 4.55 16.69
C ILE A 293 6.34 3.30 16.66
N ALA A 294 5.76 2.11 16.79
CA ALA A 294 6.49 0.84 16.75
C ALA A 294 7.28 0.66 15.44
N ARG A 295 6.70 0.99 14.29
CA ARG A 295 7.41 0.97 13.00
C ARG A 295 8.63 1.88 12.99
N ARG A 296 8.54 3.07 13.59
CA ARG A 296 9.70 3.98 13.70
C ARG A 296 10.80 3.41 14.57
N ILE A 297 10.45 2.75 15.66
CA ILE A 297 11.43 2.06 16.54
C ILE A 297 12.11 0.92 15.77
N CYS A 298 11.36 0.07 15.05
CA CYS A 298 11.92 -1.03 14.27
C CYS A 298 12.87 -0.53 13.16
N ILE A 299 12.47 0.53 12.43
CA ILE A 299 13.32 1.10 11.38
C ILE A 299 14.62 1.62 11.99
N LEU A 300 14.56 2.39 13.08
CA LEU A 300 15.73 2.95 13.72
C LEU A 300 16.64 1.87 14.32
N ALA A 301 16.06 0.81 14.91
CA ALA A 301 16.82 -0.34 15.39
C ALA A 301 17.63 -1.03 14.26
N ALA A 302 17.07 -1.10 13.04
CA ALA A 302 17.76 -1.67 11.89
C ALA A 302 18.74 -0.70 11.22
N GLU A 303 18.37 0.58 11.11
CA GLU A 303 19.12 1.64 10.40
C GLU A 303 20.29 2.18 11.23
N ASP A 304 20.01 2.58 12.48
CA ASP A 304 20.96 3.34 13.31
C ASP A 304 21.70 2.46 14.33
N VAL A 305 21.08 1.41 14.86
CA VAL A 305 21.75 0.45 15.76
C VAL A 305 22.40 -0.67 14.95
N GLY A 306 21.65 -1.25 14.01
CA GLY A 306 22.15 -2.27 13.09
C GLY A 306 22.84 -3.44 13.81
N ASN A 307 24.00 -3.82 13.28
CA ASN A 307 24.80 -4.92 13.82
C ASN A 307 25.66 -4.53 15.02
N ALA A 308 25.67 -3.28 15.46
CA ALA A 308 26.33 -2.92 16.70
C ALA A 308 25.64 -3.58 17.92
N ASP A 309 24.30 -3.73 17.84
CA ASP A 309 23.51 -4.53 18.79
C ASP A 309 22.30 -5.18 18.09
N PRO A 310 22.46 -6.40 17.55
CA PRO A 310 21.37 -7.10 16.85
C PRO A 310 20.11 -7.35 17.69
N LEU A 311 20.22 -7.35 19.04
CA LEU A 311 19.08 -7.55 19.93
C LEU A 311 18.09 -6.38 19.87
N ALA A 312 18.54 -5.18 19.51
CA ALA A 312 17.69 -4.01 19.38
C ALA A 312 16.51 -4.23 18.43
N LEU A 313 16.76 -4.85 17.26
CA LEU A 313 15.72 -5.14 16.28
C LEU A 313 14.76 -6.24 16.78
N VAL A 314 15.28 -7.25 17.48
CA VAL A 314 14.46 -8.32 18.05
C VAL A 314 13.51 -7.75 19.12
N LEU A 315 14.01 -6.89 19.98
CA LEU A 315 13.21 -6.24 21.02
C LEU A 315 12.17 -5.29 20.43
N ALA A 316 12.55 -4.50 19.43
CA ALA A 316 11.63 -3.61 18.73
C ALA A 316 10.47 -4.38 18.06
N ASN A 317 10.77 -5.52 17.43
CA ASN A 317 9.75 -6.39 16.84
C ASN A 317 8.86 -7.04 17.91
N ALA A 318 9.40 -7.51 19.02
CA ALA A 318 8.63 -8.04 20.13
C ALA A 318 7.68 -6.98 20.71
N ALA A 319 8.17 -5.74 20.88
CA ALA A 319 7.36 -4.62 21.36
C ALA A 319 6.20 -4.29 20.39
N LEU A 320 6.43 -4.33 19.07
CA LEU A 320 5.37 -4.17 18.05
C LEU A 320 4.28 -5.24 18.23
N GLN A 321 4.66 -6.52 18.27
CA GLN A 321 3.71 -7.65 18.39
C GLN A 321 2.92 -7.60 19.69
N ILE A 322 3.60 -7.35 20.82
CA ILE A 322 2.94 -7.24 22.12
C ILE A 322 1.98 -6.04 22.15
N SER A 323 2.37 -4.90 21.56
CA SER A 323 1.52 -3.70 21.50
C SER A 323 0.25 -3.94 20.70
N GLU A 324 0.32 -4.70 19.60
CA GLU A 324 -0.86 -5.10 18.83
C GLU A 324 -1.76 -6.07 19.61
N PHE A 325 -1.18 -6.95 20.37
CA PHE A 325 -1.92 -7.95 21.16
C PHE A 325 -2.64 -7.34 22.36
N VAL A 326 -1.96 -6.49 23.14
CA VAL A 326 -2.54 -5.93 24.38
C VAL A 326 -3.40 -4.68 24.14
N GLY A 327 -3.10 -3.89 23.09
CA GLY A 327 -3.80 -2.65 22.80
C GLY A 327 -3.51 -1.51 23.79
N MET A 328 -4.15 -0.35 23.58
CA MET A 328 -4.06 0.79 24.50
C MET A 328 -5.01 0.62 25.71
N PRO A 329 -4.63 1.05 26.91
CA PRO A 329 -3.45 1.90 27.23
C PRO A 329 -2.15 1.13 27.51
N GLU A 330 -2.15 -0.19 27.60
CA GLU A 330 -1.00 -1.03 28.02
C GLU A 330 0.10 -1.07 26.96
N ALA A 331 -0.21 -0.91 25.66
CA ALA A 331 0.74 -0.90 24.56
C ALA A 331 1.89 0.10 24.75
N ARG A 332 1.67 1.18 25.51
CA ARG A 332 2.72 2.17 25.86
C ARG A 332 3.90 1.58 26.61
N ILE A 333 3.69 0.50 27.36
CA ILE A 333 4.71 -0.10 28.24
C ILE A 333 5.79 -0.82 27.42
N PRO A 334 5.46 -1.81 26.56
CA PRO A 334 6.46 -2.47 25.73
C PRO A 334 7.12 -1.49 24.74
N LEU A 335 6.39 -0.48 24.23
CA LEU A 335 6.97 0.56 23.39
C LEU A 335 8.00 1.39 24.15
N ALA A 336 7.72 1.79 25.39
CA ALA A 336 8.67 2.53 26.23
C ALA A 336 9.94 1.73 26.49
N GLN A 337 9.81 0.43 26.81
CA GLN A 337 10.96 -0.45 26.98
C GLN A 337 11.84 -0.49 25.73
N ALA A 338 11.22 -0.66 24.55
CA ALA A 338 11.96 -0.69 23.29
C ALA A 338 12.64 0.65 22.98
N VAL A 339 11.95 1.78 23.22
CA VAL A 339 12.52 3.13 23.06
C VAL A 339 13.77 3.33 23.92
N VAL A 340 13.70 2.98 25.20
CA VAL A 340 14.84 3.11 26.12
C VAL A 340 16.00 2.26 25.63
N TYR A 341 15.73 0.97 25.32
CA TYR A 341 16.77 0.06 24.86
C TYR A 341 17.45 0.56 23.58
N VAL A 342 16.66 0.87 22.56
CA VAL A 342 17.18 1.34 21.26
C VAL A 342 17.92 2.68 21.39
N SER A 343 17.46 3.57 22.28
CA SER A 343 18.16 4.84 22.56
C SER A 343 19.53 4.58 23.19
N CYS A 344 19.64 3.65 24.13
CA CYS A 344 20.87 3.38 24.85
C CYS A 344 21.82 2.40 24.12
N ALA A 345 21.35 1.70 23.10
CA ALA A 345 22.15 0.75 22.34
C ALA A 345 23.29 1.45 21.57
N PRO A 346 24.44 0.78 21.37
CA PRO A 346 25.51 1.29 20.51
C PRO A 346 25.00 1.46 19.08
N LYS A 347 25.52 2.45 18.34
CA LYS A 347 25.01 2.83 17.02
C LYS A 347 25.98 2.46 15.90
N SER A 348 25.44 1.80 14.85
CA SER A 348 26.12 1.60 13.58
C SER A 348 25.12 1.54 12.42
N ASN A 349 25.30 2.40 11.45
CA ASN A 349 24.51 2.40 10.22
C ASN A 349 25.19 1.68 9.04
N ALA A 350 26.23 0.89 9.31
CA ALA A 350 27.04 0.26 8.27
C ALA A 350 26.21 -0.65 7.34
N SER A 351 25.22 -1.37 7.86
CA SER A 351 24.32 -2.20 7.06
C SER A 351 23.40 -1.37 6.15
N TYR A 352 22.88 -0.27 6.66
CA TYR A 352 22.09 0.69 5.88
C TYR A 352 22.91 1.31 4.74
N LEU A 353 24.10 1.80 5.04
CA LEU A 353 24.99 2.35 4.02
C LEU A 353 25.41 1.30 2.97
N ALA A 354 25.54 0.05 3.38
CA ALA A 354 25.90 -1.05 2.47
C ALA A 354 24.80 -1.32 1.43
N ILE A 355 23.54 -1.40 1.85
CA ILE A 355 22.42 -1.61 0.90
C ILE A 355 22.20 -0.40 0.01
N GLU A 356 22.33 0.82 0.53
CA GLU A 356 22.25 2.04 -0.27
C GLU A 356 23.32 2.09 -1.37
N LYS A 357 24.59 1.75 -1.02
CA LYS A 357 25.68 1.65 -2.00
C LYS A 357 25.38 0.59 -3.08
N ALA A 358 24.87 -0.58 -2.67
CA ALA A 358 24.52 -1.65 -3.59
C ALA A 358 23.38 -1.26 -4.54
N THR A 359 22.34 -0.60 -4.02
CA THR A 359 21.21 -0.11 -4.81
C THR A 359 21.66 0.91 -5.86
N LYS A 360 22.46 1.91 -5.47
CA LYS A 360 23.03 2.90 -6.39
C LYS A 360 23.90 2.29 -7.48
N ASP A 361 24.64 1.23 -7.14
CA ASP A 361 25.47 0.53 -8.13
C ASP A 361 24.61 -0.17 -9.19
N ILE A 362 23.47 -0.74 -8.79
CA ILE A 362 22.51 -1.37 -9.70
C ILE A 362 21.79 -0.33 -10.58
N GLU A 363 21.41 0.81 -10.00
CA GLU A 363 20.73 1.89 -10.72
C GLU A 363 21.64 2.59 -11.75
N GLY A 364 22.94 2.71 -11.42
CA GLY A 364 23.92 3.43 -12.23
C GLY A 364 24.66 2.59 -13.28
N GLN A 365 24.58 1.25 -13.25
CA GLN A 365 25.34 0.35 -14.10
C GLN A 365 24.46 -0.75 -14.71
N ARG A 366 25.00 -1.41 -15.78
CA ARG A 366 24.36 -2.63 -16.29
C ARG A 366 24.38 -3.72 -15.20
N VAL A 367 23.20 -4.23 -14.87
CA VAL A 367 23.02 -5.31 -13.89
C VAL A 367 23.92 -6.50 -14.23
N GLN A 368 24.64 -7.01 -13.25
CA GLN A 368 25.50 -8.17 -13.41
C GLN A 368 24.65 -9.44 -13.57
N GLU A 369 24.99 -10.25 -14.54
CA GLU A 369 24.40 -11.59 -14.64
C GLU A 369 24.94 -12.51 -13.54
N VAL A 370 24.10 -13.42 -13.06
CA VAL A 370 24.51 -14.45 -12.11
C VAL A 370 25.53 -15.38 -12.77
N PRO A 371 26.71 -15.61 -12.18
CA PRO A 371 27.69 -16.58 -12.68
C PRO A 371 27.10 -17.99 -12.77
N ASP A 372 27.43 -18.76 -13.79
CA ASP A 372 26.79 -20.06 -14.05
C ASP A 372 26.97 -21.06 -12.91
N TYR A 373 28.10 -21.04 -12.22
CA TYR A 373 28.33 -21.90 -11.06
C TYR A 373 27.51 -21.51 -9.80
N LEU A 374 26.91 -20.33 -9.79
CA LEU A 374 25.99 -19.90 -8.71
C LEU A 374 24.50 -20.05 -9.07
N LYS A 375 24.21 -20.41 -10.32
CA LYS A 375 22.82 -20.66 -10.74
C LYS A 375 22.31 -21.96 -10.13
N ASP A 376 21.02 -22.03 -9.90
CA ASP A 376 20.37 -23.24 -9.38
C ASP A 376 20.62 -24.43 -10.30
N ALA A 377 21.03 -25.55 -9.70
CA ALA A 377 21.33 -26.80 -10.39
C ALA A 377 20.41 -27.95 -9.96
N SER A 378 19.33 -27.66 -9.21
CA SER A 378 18.42 -28.68 -8.66
C SER A 378 17.39 -29.22 -9.65
N TYR A 379 17.29 -28.66 -10.87
CA TYR A 379 16.31 -29.06 -11.86
C TYR A 379 16.91 -29.93 -12.98
N SER A 380 16.06 -30.79 -13.58
CA SER A 380 16.45 -31.62 -14.70
C SER A 380 16.92 -30.78 -15.91
N GLY A 381 18.14 -31.05 -16.41
CA GLY A 381 18.75 -30.30 -17.51
C GLY A 381 19.71 -29.18 -17.11
N ALA A 382 19.83 -28.86 -15.82
CA ALA A 382 20.76 -27.83 -15.34
C ALA A 382 22.21 -28.11 -15.73
N GLU A 383 22.63 -29.38 -15.68
CA GLU A 383 23.99 -29.80 -16.09
C GLU A 383 24.29 -29.51 -17.58
N THR A 384 23.28 -29.71 -18.47
CA THR A 384 23.40 -29.42 -19.88
C THR A 384 23.63 -27.93 -20.14
N LEU A 385 23.09 -27.07 -19.27
CA LEU A 385 23.28 -25.62 -19.33
C LEU A 385 24.54 -25.15 -18.58
N GLY A 386 25.27 -26.07 -17.94
CA GLY A 386 26.47 -25.74 -17.16
C GLY A 386 26.17 -25.05 -15.82
N HIS A 387 24.93 -25.07 -15.36
CA HIS A 387 24.52 -24.44 -14.08
C HIS A 387 25.09 -25.25 -12.91
N GLY A 388 25.57 -24.54 -11.90
CA GLY A 388 26.17 -25.12 -10.70
C GLY A 388 27.59 -25.73 -10.92
N LYS A 389 28.05 -25.86 -12.16
CA LYS A 389 29.35 -26.49 -12.43
C LYS A 389 30.51 -25.65 -11.90
N GLY A 390 31.27 -26.24 -10.96
CA GLY A 390 32.41 -25.58 -10.32
C GLY A 390 32.08 -24.80 -9.07
N TYR A 391 30.84 -24.87 -8.59
CA TYR A 391 30.47 -24.35 -7.26
C TYR A 391 31.21 -25.15 -6.17
N LYS A 392 31.79 -24.42 -5.24
CA LYS A 392 32.46 -25.00 -4.08
C LYS A 392 31.53 -24.86 -2.86
N TYR A 393 31.05 -25.99 -2.37
CA TYR A 393 30.18 -26.01 -1.17
C TYR A 393 31.00 -25.75 0.08
N ALA A 394 30.72 -24.64 0.78
CA ALA A 394 31.57 -24.17 1.87
C ALA A 394 31.68 -25.16 3.04
N HIS A 395 30.64 -25.99 3.28
CA HIS A 395 30.65 -26.97 4.35
C HIS A 395 31.61 -28.16 4.13
N ASP A 396 32.09 -28.37 2.90
CA ASP A 396 33.08 -29.40 2.57
C ASP A 396 34.54 -28.97 2.89
N TYR A 397 34.71 -27.73 3.38
CA TYR A 397 36.00 -27.14 3.66
C TYR A 397 36.19 -26.83 5.14
N GLU A 398 37.41 -26.83 5.62
CA GLU A 398 37.76 -26.52 7.00
C GLU A 398 37.23 -25.13 7.42
N GLY A 399 36.64 -25.04 8.62
CA GLY A 399 36.02 -23.82 9.11
C GLY A 399 34.78 -23.36 8.34
N HIS A 400 34.19 -24.25 7.48
CA HIS A 400 33.05 -23.97 6.64
C HIS A 400 33.21 -22.71 5.76
N TYR A 401 34.44 -22.53 5.24
CA TYR A 401 34.78 -21.40 4.40
C TYR A 401 35.63 -21.81 3.21
N VAL A 402 35.32 -21.31 2.03
CA VAL A 402 36.11 -21.47 0.80
C VAL A 402 36.18 -20.16 0.04
N LYS A 403 37.36 -19.83 -0.42
CA LYS A 403 37.58 -18.64 -1.23
C LYS A 403 37.05 -18.87 -2.66
N GLN A 404 35.96 -18.22 -2.99
CA GLN A 404 35.44 -18.14 -4.37
C GLN A 404 34.80 -16.78 -4.62
N LYS A 405 34.53 -16.44 -5.89
CA LYS A 405 33.86 -15.19 -6.27
C LYS A 405 32.34 -15.39 -6.21
N TYR A 406 31.62 -14.44 -5.69
CA TYR A 406 30.14 -14.47 -5.62
C TYR A 406 29.48 -13.39 -6.51
N THR A 407 30.30 -12.54 -7.15
CA THR A 407 29.91 -11.55 -8.14
C THR A 407 30.94 -11.56 -9.28
N ARG A 408 30.54 -11.16 -10.50
CA ARG A 408 31.46 -11.08 -11.64
C ARG A 408 32.56 -10.01 -11.41
N LYS A 409 32.16 -8.86 -10.84
CA LYS A 409 33.11 -7.80 -10.43
C LYS A 409 33.33 -7.88 -8.93
N LYS A 410 34.54 -7.60 -8.48
CA LYS A 410 34.81 -7.46 -7.02
C LYS A 410 34.11 -6.20 -6.53
N VAL A 411 33.21 -6.36 -5.56
CA VAL A 411 32.48 -5.29 -4.92
C VAL A 411 32.70 -5.33 -3.40
N LYS A 412 32.67 -4.16 -2.76
CA LYS A 412 32.74 -4.03 -1.29
C LYS A 412 31.73 -2.98 -0.89
N TYR A 413 30.60 -3.42 -0.37
CA TYR A 413 29.53 -2.55 0.10
C TYR A 413 29.55 -2.40 1.63
N TYR A 414 29.73 -3.51 2.33
CA TYR A 414 29.69 -3.56 3.79
C TYR A 414 31.06 -3.28 4.40
N GLU A 415 31.09 -2.26 5.26
CA GLU A 415 32.28 -1.81 5.98
C GLU A 415 31.93 -1.79 7.48
N PRO A 416 32.20 -2.89 8.21
CA PRO A 416 31.83 -3.00 9.63
C PRO A 416 32.64 -2.04 10.49
N THR A 417 31.98 -1.49 11.51
CA THR A 417 32.60 -0.62 12.50
C THR A 417 33.28 -1.42 13.61
N ASN A 418 33.96 -0.71 14.53
CA ASN A 418 34.52 -1.31 15.76
C ASN A 418 33.55 -1.20 16.95
N ILE A 419 32.25 -0.98 16.71
CA ILE A 419 31.27 -0.66 17.73
C ILE A 419 30.42 -1.91 18.06
N GLY A 420 30.31 -2.23 19.34
CA GLY A 420 29.44 -3.31 19.83
C GLY A 420 29.73 -4.68 19.23
N TYR A 421 28.69 -5.42 18.85
CA TYR A 421 28.82 -6.74 18.24
C TYR A 421 29.46 -6.67 16.84
N GLU A 422 29.37 -5.55 16.15
CA GLU A 422 29.92 -5.40 14.80
C GLU A 422 31.46 -5.52 14.77
N ALA A 423 32.14 -5.20 15.89
CA ALA A 423 33.57 -5.45 16.03
C ALA A 423 33.92 -6.93 15.85
N LYS A 424 33.08 -7.84 16.37
CA LYS A 424 33.26 -9.30 16.19
C LYS A 424 33.06 -9.74 14.74
N ILE A 425 32.09 -9.11 14.05
CA ILE A 425 31.87 -9.34 12.62
C ILE A 425 33.10 -8.93 11.82
N LYS A 426 33.64 -7.75 12.13
CA LYS A 426 34.85 -7.22 11.50
C LYS A 426 36.04 -8.15 11.67
N GLU A 427 36.34 -8.57 12.91
CA GLU A 427 37.41 -9.52 13.22
C GLU A 427 37.26 -10.82 12.41
N ARG A 428 36.04 -11.37 12.33
CA ARG A 428 35.76 -12.55 11.52
C ARG A 428 36.03 -12.33 10.04
N LEU A 429 35.60 -11.21 9.48
CA LEU A 429 35.81 -10.89 8.07
C LEU A 429 37.31 -10.73 7.75
N GLU A 430 38.07 -10.08 8.64
CA GLU A 430 39.53 -9.93 8.51
C GLU A 430 40.24 -11.29 8.50
N LYS A 431 39.85 -12.21 9.42
CA LYS A 431 40.35 -13.59 9.44
C LYS A 431 40.05 -14.36 8.14
N LEU A 432 38.95 -14.04 7.45
CA LEU A 432 38.55 -14.61 6.17
C LEU A 432 39.21 -13.91 4.96
N GLY A 433 40.00 -12.85 5.18
CA GLY A 433 40.67 -12.08 4.13
C GLY A 433 39.70 -11.25 3.27
N LYS A 434 38.65 -10.74 3.89
CA LYS A 434 37.59 -9.93 3.27
C LYS A 434 37.59 -8.49 3.74
#